data_1705c74f50955a785bf5b942ec7353bb
#
_entry.id   1705c74f50955a785bf5b942ec7353bb
#
_cell.length_a   1.000
_cell.length_b   1.000
_cell.length_c   1.000
_cell.angle_alpha   90.00
_cell.angle_beta   90.00
_cell.angle_gamma   90.00
#
_symmetry.space_group_name_H-M   'P 1'
#
loop_
_entity.id
_entity.type
_entity.pdbx_description
1 polymer ?
#
loop_
_entity_poly.entity_id
_entity_poly.type
_entity_poly.pdbx_seq_one_letter_code
_entity_poly.pdbx_strand_id
1 'polypeptide(L)'
;CTGSVSIEARLQFPHLTVVSFEIRPEGEELMRINSRRFGAPGITALIGDFLQTDLEPLPRPDAVFIGGHGGKLENILVRLKEVLQPGGCIVFNSVSSNSRELFHKGAENAGMSLQPSLHIALNDYNPIEIMKVTL
;
A
#
# COMPACT_ATOMS: atom_id res chain seq x y z
N CYS A 1 3.00 -3.43 -9.31
CA CYS A 1 2.97 -4.70 -10.08
C CYS A 1 4.27 -5.49 -10.04
N THR A 2 5.41 -4.85 -9.87
CA THR A 2 6.70 -5.57 -9.74
C THR A 2 6.94 -6.17 -8.36
N GLY A 3 6.16 -5.79 -7.37
CA GLY A 3 6.30 -6.21 -5.97
C GLY A 3 7.46 -5.55 -5.22
N SER A 4 8.05 -4.47 -5.73
CA SER A 4 9.26 -3.88 -5.16
C SER A 4 9.14 -3.53 -3.68
N VAL A 5 8.06 -2.88 -3.26
CA VAL A 5 7.84 -2.52 -1.85
C VAL A 5 7.64 -3.77 -0.98
N SER A 6 6.87 -4.76 -1.46
CA SER A 6 6.65 -6.02 -0.74
C SER A 6 7.94 -6.82 -0.57
N ILE A 7 8.78 -6.85 -1.61
CA ILE A 7 10.09 -7.50 -1.57
C ILE A 7 11.01 -6.79 -0.59
N GLU A 8 11.11 -5.46 -0.66
CA GLU A 8 11.94 -4.68 0.26
C GLU A 8 11.49 -4.85 1.71
N ALA A 9 10.18 -4.81 1.97
CA ALA A 9 9.64 -5.05 3.30
C ALA A 9 10.04 -6.44 3.85
N ARG A 10 9.96 -7.49 3.02
CA ARG A 10 10.39 -8.85 3.40
C ARG A 10 11.88 -8.97 3.65
N LEU A 11 12.71 -8.27 2.87
CA LEU A 11 14.16 -8.27 3.04
C LEU A 11 14.57 -7.56 4.34
N GLN A 12 13.94 -6.43 4.65
CA GLN A 12 14.20 -5.66 5.86
C GLN A 12 13.66 -6.37 7.12
N PHE A 13 12.50 -7.01 7.01
CA PHE A 13 11.80 -7.64 8.12
C PHE A 13 11.31 -9.06 7.73
N PRO A 14 12.18 -10.09 7.82
CA PRO A 14 11.86 -11.45 7.38
C PRO A 14 10.67 -12.12 8.09
N HIS A 15 10.23 -11.56 9.22
CA HIS A 15 9.11 -12.11 9.99
C HIS A 15 7.74 -11.54 9.58
N LEU A 16 7.71 -10.53 8.70
CA LEU A 16 6.45 -9.96 8.25
C LEU A 16 5.63 -10.97 7.44
N THR A 17 4.34 -11.05 7.73
CA THR A 17 3.37 -11.61 6.80
C THR A 17 3.00 -10.54 5.78
N VAL A 18 3.28 -10.77 4.51
CA VAL A 18 3.06 -9.80 3.45
C VAL A 18 2.01 -10.33 2.47
N VAL A 19 0.91 -9.58 2.33
CA VAL A 19 -0.12 -9.80 1.32
C VAL A 19 -0.09 -8.61 0.36
N SER A 20 0.02 -8.88 -0.93
CA SER A 20 0.11 -7.87 -1.98
C SER A 20 -1.06 -8.00 -2.94
N PHE A 21 -1.81 -6.93 -3.13
CA PHE A 21 -2.89 -6.85 -4.11
C PHE A 21 -2.40 -6.21 -5.40
N GLU A 22 -2.72 -6.80 -6.53
CA GLU A 22 -2.42 -6.25 -7.85
C GLU A 22 -3.59 -6.52 -8.79
N ILE A 23 -4.07 -5.47 -9.44
CA ILE A 23 -5.21 -5.59 -10.35
C ILE A 23 -4.83 -6.19 -11.71
N ARG A 24 -3.56 -6.06 -12.10
CA ARG A 24 -3.06 -6.55 -13.38
C ARG A 24 -2.68 -8.02 -13.30
N PRO A 25 -3.20 -8.87 -14.20
CA PRO A 25 -2.93 -10.32 -14.17
C PRO A 25 -1.44 -10.68 -14.22
N GLU A 26 -0.65 -9.94 -14.99
CA GLU A 26 0.80 -10.15 -15.11
C GLU A 26 1.58 -9.89 -13.81
N GLY A 27 0.96 -9.21 -12.85
CA GLY A 27 1.57 -8.89 -11.57
C GLY A 27 1.95 -10.11 -10.75
N GLU A 28 1.19 -11.19 -10.82
CA GLU A 28 1.49 -12.43 -10.10
C GLU A 28 2.84 -13.01 -10.51
N GLU A 29 3.03 -13.20 -11.81
CA GLU A 29 4.27 -13.77 -12.34
C GLU A 29 5.46 -12.85 -12.13
N LEU A 30 5.28 -11.53 -12.31
CA LEU A 30 6.33 -10.56 -12.06
C LEU A 30 6.78 -10.55 -10.60
N MET A 31 5.84 -10.57 -9.66
CA MET A 31 6.17 -10.65 -8.23
C MET A 31 6.87 -11.97 -7.88
N ARG A 32 6.41 -13.07 -8.45
CA ARG A 32 7.01 -14.40 -8.25
C ARG A 32 8.46 -14.45 -8.73
N ILE A 33 8.72 -13.94 -9.94
CA ILE A 33 10.08 -13.89 -10.52
C ILE A 33 10.97 -13.00 -9.66
N ASN A 34 10.51 -11.79 -9.33
CA ASN A 34 11.29 -10.83 -8.57
C ASN A 34 11.56 -11.30 -7.14
N SER A 35 10.57 -11.88 -6.46
CA SER A 35 10.74 -12.45 -5.11
C SER A 35 11.83 -13.53 -5.07
N ARG A 36 11.86 -14.40 -6.08
CA ARG A 36 12.93 -15.41 -6.22
C ARG A 36 14.28 -14.77 -6.50
N ARG A 37 14.32 -13.82 -7.44
CA ARG A 37 15.57 -13.14 -7.83
C ARG A 37 16.23 -12.42 -6.67
N PHE A 38 15.46 -11.81 -5.80
CA PHE A 38 15.96 -11.04 -4.65
C PHE A 38 15.96 -11.83 -3.34
N GLY A 39 15.58 -13.10 -3.34
CA GLY A 39 15.61 -13.93 -2.14
C GLY A 39 14.60 -13.51 -1.06
N ALA A 40 13.43 -13.00 -1.47
CA ALA A 40 12.35 -12.57 -0.58
C ALA A 40 11.11 -13.50 -0.69
N PRO A 41 11.18 -14.75 -0.19
CA PRO A 41 10.05 -15.69 -0.25
C PRO A 41 8.93 -15.29 0.71
N GLY A 42 7.74 -15.90 0.52
CA GLY A 42 6.62 -15.77 1.47
C GLY A 42 5.77 -14.51 1.28
N ILE A 43 5.78 -13.92 0.08
CA ILE A 43 4.82 -12.88 -0.31
C ILE A 43 3.60 -13.56 -0.93
N THR A 44 2.42 -13.33 -0.38
CA THR A 44 1.15 -13.78 -0.96
C THR A 44 0.67 -12.73 -1.95
N ALA A 45 0.63 -13.06 -3.23
CA ALA A 45 0.08 -12.20 -4.28
C ALA A 45 -1.39 -12.53 -4.53
N LEU A 46 -2.26 -11.55 -4.44
CA LEU A 46 -3.69 -11.66 -4.75
C LEU A 46 -3.98 -10.78 -5.97
N ILE A 47 -4.45 -11.42 -7.04
CA ILE A 47 -4.76 -10.73 -8.29
C ILE A 47 -6.25 -10.41 -8.33
N GLY A 48 -6.55 -9.12 -8.51
CA GLY A 48 -7.92 -8.62 -8.59
C GLY A 48 -8.06 -7.20 -8.03
N ASP A 49 -9.27 -6.66 -8.13
CA ASP A 49 -9.60 -5.36 -7.56
C ASP A 49 -9.74 -5.50 -6.03
N PHE A 50 -8.88 -4.84 -5.27
CA PHE A 50 -8.94 -4.79 -3.80
C PHE A 50 -10.34 -4.44 -3.29
N LEU A 51 -11.05 -3.56 -3.97
CA LEU A 51 -12.40 -3.13 -3.57
C LEU A 51 -13.48 -4.20 -3.75
N GLN A 52 -13.20 -5.25 -4.53
CA GLN A 52 -14.13 -6.35 -4.81
C GLN A 52 -13.71 -7.68 -4.15
N THR A 53 -12.48 -7.76 -3.65
CA THR A 53 -11.94 -9.00 -3.07
C THR A 53 -12.53 -9.25 -1.69
N ASP A 54 -12.88 -10.49 -1.37
CA ASP A 54 -13.22 -10.87 0.00
C ASP A 54 -11.96 -10.83 0.89
N LEU A 55 -12.02 -10.04 1.96
CA LEU A 55 -10.91 -9.85 2.88
C LEU A 55 -11.05 -10.67 4.17
N GLU A 56 -12.21 -11.29 4.43
CA GLU A 56 -12.45 -12.10 5.64
C GLU A 56 -11.41 -13.20 5.88
N PRO A 57 -10.96 -13.94 4.84
CA PRO A 57 -9.97 -15.00 5.04
C PRO A 57 -8.56 -14.49 5.37
N LEU A 58 -8.31 -13.19 5.25
CA LEU A 58 -6.99 -12.60 5.43
C LEU A 58 -6.79 -12.09 6.86
N PRO A 59 -5.56 -12.15 7.39
CA PRO A 59 -5.27 -11.51 8.66
C PRO A 59 -5.48 -9.99 8.56
N ARG A 60 -6.00 -9.39 9.61
CA ARG A 60 -6.11 -7.93 9.68
C ARG A 60 -4.72 -7.30 9.66
N PRO A 61 -4.44 -6.34 8.77
CA PRO A 61 -3.12 -5.76 8.66
C PRO A 61 -2.83 -4.76 9.81
N ASP A 62 -1.58 -4.74 10.27
CA ASP A 62 -1.05 -3.71 11.17
C ASP A 62 -0.59 -2.48 10.39
N ALA A 63 -0.14 -2.69 9.15
CA ALA A 63 0.31 -1.62 8.27
C ALA A 63 -0.06 -1.93 6.82
N VAL A 64 -0.42 -0.88 6.09
CA VAL A 64 -0.74 -0.96 4.67
C VAL A 64 0.07 0.07 3.90
N PHE A 65 0.65 -0.33 2.79
CA PHE A 65 1.24 0.56 1.81
C PHE A 65 0.37 0.61 0.55
N ILE A 66 -0.01 1.82 0.13
CA ILE A 66 -0.76 2.03 -1.11
C ILE A 66 0.22 2.49 -2.19
N GLY A 67 0.51 1.60 -3.16
CA GLY A 67 1.42 1.89 -4.28
C GLY A 67 0.73 2.48 -5.51
N GLY A 68 -0.57 2.21 -5.67
CA GLY A 68 -1.40 2.72 -6.76
C GLY A 68 -2.88 2.63 -6.39
N HIS A 69 -3.69 3.52 -6.95
CA HIS A 69 -5.09 3.63 -6.52
C HIS A 69 -6.12 3.71 -7.67
N GLY A 70 -5.65 3.87 -8.93
CA GLY A 70 -6.55 3.93 -10.09
C GLY A 70 -7.69 4.95 -9.97
N GLY A 71 -7.47 6.08 -9.27
CA GLY A 71 -8.51 7.08 -9.00
C GLY A 71 -9.46 6.75 -7.84
N LYS A 72 -9.33 5.58 -7.19
CA LYS A 72 -10.26 5.09 -6.16
C LYS A 72 -9.72 5.24 -4.72
N LEU A 73 -8.82 6.19 -4.48
CA LEU A 73 -8.08 6.30 -3.21
C LEU A 73 -9.00 6.49 -2.00
N GLU A 74 -10.04 7.32 -2.10
CA GLU A 74 -11.01 7.52 -1.02
C GLU A 74 -11.72 6.21 -0.64
N ASN A 75 -12.21 5.46 -1.63
CA ASN A 75 -12.88 4.18 -1.39
C ASN A 75 -11.93 3.13 -0.78
N ILE A 76 -10.67 3.13 -1.20
CA ILE A 76 -9.64 2.25 -0.65
C ILE A 76 -9.41 2.58 0.83
N LEU A 77 -9.30 3.86 1.20
CA LEU A 77 -9.09 4.29 2.59
C LEU A 77 -10.28 3.93 3.49
N VAL A 78 -11.51 4.16 3.01
CA VAL A 78 -12.72 3.76 3.75
C VAL A 78 -12.73 2.26 4.01
N ARG A 79 -12.46 1.45 2.99
CA ARG A 79 -12.43 -0.01 3.14
C ARG A 79 -11.28 -0.49 4.04
N LEU A 80 -10.11 0.12 3.94
CA LEU A 80 -8.96 -0.21 4.79
C LEU A 80 -9.26 0.06 6.26
N LYS A 81 -9.99 1.13 6.58
CA LYS A 81 -10.41 1.42 7.96
C LYS A 81 -11.16 0.25 8.60
N GLU A 82 -12.00 -0.45 7.85
CA GLU A 82 -12.81 -1.56 8.36
C GLU A 82 -11.97 -2.78 8.74
N VAL A 83 -10.83 -2.98 8.06
CA VAL A 83 -10.00 -4.18 8.21
C VAL A 83 -8.67 -3.94 8.92
N LEU A 84 -8.23 -2.70 9.06
CA LEU A 84 -6.99 -2.36 9.74
C LEU A 84 -7.06 -2.71 11.23
N GLN A 85 -5.96 -3.18 11.82
CA GLN A 85 -5.86 -3.38 13.26
C GLN A 85 -5.99 -2.05 14.01
N PRO A 86 -6.53 -2.06 15.24
CA PRO A 86 -6.48 -0.88 16.12
C PRO A 86 -5.03 -0.39 16.29
N GLY A 87 -4.80 0.90 16.09
CA GLY A 87 -3.46 1.49 16.10
C GLY A 87 -2.64 1.23 14.84
N GLY A 88 -3.22 0.56 13.85
CA GLY A 88 -2.57 0.33 12.57
C GLY A 88 -2.39 1.61 11.74
N CYS A 89 -1.59 1.54 10.69
CA CYS A 89 -1.28 2.69 9.85
C CYS A 89 -1.38 2.38 8.36
N ILE A 90 -1.63 3.45 7.59
CA ILE A 90 -1.61 3.42 6.13
C ILE A 90 -0.57 4.41 5.65
N VAL A 91 0.30 3.98 4.75
CA VAL A 91 1.32 4.81 4.10
C VAL A 91 1.04 4.90 2.61
N PHE A 92 1.18 6.09 2.06
CA PHE A 92 0.96 6.39 0.65
C PHE A 92 2.05 7.30 0.12
N ASN A 93 2.61 6.99 -1.05
CA ASN A 93 3.57 7.83 -1.74
C ASN A 93 2.83 8.68 -2.78
N SER A 94 2.65 9.95 -2.49
CA SER A 94 2.07 10.90 -3.42
C SER A 94 3.13 11.51 -4.34
N VAL A 95 2.87 11.50 -5.64
CA VAL A 95 3.73 12.09 -6.67
C VAL A 95 3.05 13.28 -7.38
N SER A 96 1.86 13.69 -6.93
CA SER A 96 1.11 14.80 -7.52
C SER A 96 0.23 15.48 -6.47
N SER A 97 -0.05 16.77 -6.68
CA SER A 97 -0.97 17.53 -5.81
C SER A 97 -2.34 16.90 -5.75
N ASN A 98 -2.85 16.41 -6.88
CA ASN A 98 -4.15 15.75 -6.93
C ASN A 98 -4.21 14.47 -6.06
N SER A 99 -3.20 13.61 -6.13
CA SER A 99 -3.16 12.40 -5.29
C SER A 99 -3.01 12.72 -3.81
N ARG A 100 -2.29 13.80 -3.48
CA ARG A 100 -2.19 14.32 -2.11
C ARG A 100 -3.55 14.76 -1.58
N GLU A 101 -4.27 15.57 -2.34
CA GLU A 101 -5.61 16.05 -1.97
C GLU A 101 -6.61 14.91 -1.79
N LEU A 102 -6.60 13.91 -2.69
CA LEU A 102 -7.43 12.71 -2.58
C LEU A 102 -7.12 11.92 -1.31
N PHE A 103 -5.84 11.81 -0.93
CA PHE A 103 -5.45 11.11 0.29
C PHE A 103 -5.92 11.87 1.54
N HIS A 104 -5.73 13.20 1.60
CA HIS A 104 -6.21 14.02 2.70
C HIS A 104 -7.72 13.90 2.88
N LYS A 105 -8.46 14.10 1.80
CA LYS A 105 -9.93 14.02 1.83
C LYS A 105 -10.43 12.62 2.21
N GLY A 106 -9.81 11.57 1.66
CA GLY A 106 -10.17 10.20 2.00
C GLY A 106 -9.86 9.84 3.45
N ALA A 107 -8.74 10.33 4.00
CA ALA A 107 -8.39 10.15 5.41
C ALA A 107 -9.37 10.87 6.34
N GLU A 108 -9.74 12.11 6.02
CA GLU A 108 -10.73 12.89 6.76
C GLU A 108 -12.11 12.21 6.75
N ASN A 109 -12.59 11.82 5.56
CA ASN A 109 -13.86 11.11 5.39
C ASN A 109 -13.88 9.77 6.15
N ALA A 110 -12.75 9.08 6.20
CA ALA A 110 -12.60 7.85 6.98
C ALA A 110 -12.40 8.11 8.49
N GLY A 111 -12.23 9.37 8.93
CA GLY A 111 -11.96 9.71 10.33
C GLY A 111 -10.64 9.16 10.83
N MET A 112 -9.61 9.15 9.98
CA MET A 112 -8.25 8.75 10.31
C MET A 112 -7.40 9.97 10.68
N SER A 113 -6.41 9.77 11.54
CA SER A 113 -5.50 10.82 11.98
C SER A 113 -4.31 10.97 11.03
N LEU A 114 -4.21 12.11 10.34
CA LEU A 114 -3.06 12.45 9.52
C LEU A 114 -1.83 12.68 10.37
N GLN A 115 -0.70 12.11 9.95
CA GLN A 115 0.59 12.30 10.55
C GLN A 115 1.42 13.29 9.70
N PRO A 116 2.47 13.92 10.27
CA PRO A 116 3.38 14.74 9.48
C PRO A 116 3.94 13.96 8.29
N SER A 117 3.90 14.56 7.09
CA SER A 117 4.43 13.95 5.88
C SER A 117 5.94 14.17 5.74
N LEU A 118 6.60 13.29 4.99
CA LEU A 118 8.00 13.38 4.63
C LEU A 118 8.13 13.72 3.14
N HIS A 119 8.84 14.80 2.83
CA HIS A 119 9.13 15.19 1.45
C HIS A 119 10.51 14.67 1.03
N ILE A 120 10.57 13.99 -0.10
CA ILE A 120 11.81 13.49 -0.69
C ILE A 120 11.93 14.06 -2.09
N ALA A 121 13.02 14.77 -2.36
CA ALA A 121 13.41 15.23 -3.69
C ALA A 121 14.82 14.74 -4.00
N LEU A 122 14.98 14.03 -5.10
CA LEU A 122 16.25 13.50 -5.56
C LEU A 122 16.59 14.09 -6.94
N ASN A 123 17.49 15.05 -6.98
CA ASN A 123 17.97 15.70 -8.19
C ASN A 123 16.82 16.18 -9.11
N ASP A 124 16.82 15.74 -10.37
CA ASP A 124 15.83 16.12 -11.38
C ASP A 124 14.56 15.25 -11.36
N TYR A 125 14.42 14.32 -10.41
CA TYR A 125 13.23 13.49 -10.27
C TYR A 125 12.10 14.26 -9.59
N ASN A 126 10.88 13.89 -9.93
CA ASN A 126 9.70 14.46 -9.28
C ASN A 126 9.75 14.21 -7.76
N PRO A 127 9.46 15.22 -6.93
CA PRO A 127 9.40 15.04 -5.51
C PRO A 127 8.30 14.04 -5.13
N ILE A 128 8.58 13.25 -4.08
CA ILE A 128 7.63 12.31 -3.50
C ILE A 128 7.26 12.82 -2.12
N GLU A 129 5.98 12.86 -1.83
CA GLU A 129 5.49 13.09 -0.47
C GLU A 129 5.02 11.75 0.12
N ILE A 130 5.71 11.31 1.16
CA ILE A 130 5.31 10.11 1.91
C ILE A 130 4.31 10.57 2.98
N MET A 131 3.09 10.13 2.83
CA MET A 131 1.95 10.48 3.68
C MET A 131 1.58 9.28 4.54
N LYS A 132 1.19 9.54 5.79
CA LYS A 132 0.79 8.51 6.74
C LYS A 132 -0.47 8.90 7.48
N VAL A 133 -1.36 7.94 7.67
CA VAL A 133 -2.51 8.04 8.57
C VAL A 133 -2.53 6.88 9.56
N THR A 134 -3.13 7.12 10.71
CA THR A 134 -3.38 6.10 11.75
C THR A 134 -4.86 6.07 12.09
N LEU A 135 -5.32 4.90 12.58
CA LEU A 135 -6.63 4.78 13.22
C LEU A 135 -6.66 5.47 14.57
#